data_120f081cd100eb15862e9d314235b448
#
_entry.id   120f081cd100eb15862e9d314235b448
#
_cell.length_a   1.000
_cell.length_b   1.000
_cell.length_c   1.000
_cell.angle_alpha   90.00
_cell.angle_beta   90.00
_cell.angle_gamma   90.00
#
_symmetry.space_group_name_H-M   'P 1'
#
loop_
_entity.id
_entity.type
_entity.pdbx_description
1 polymer ?
#
loop_
_entity_poly.entity_id
_entity_poly.type
_entity_poly.pdbx_seq_one_letter_code
_entity_poly.pdbx_strand_id
1 'polypeptide(L)'
;MMKANNMVMTPREIVQELDKHIIGQDDAKRAVAIALRNRWRRMKIKDPVLRNEIMPKNILMIGPTGVGKTEIARRLANLAKAPFIKVEATKFTEVGYVGRDVDSIIRDLTDIAIKQEREFAMKKVEHLAEDAAEERILDVLLPPARGTLTPGEKNTTARQVFRKQLREGELNDNEIEIEVAATPVGIEIMAPPGMEEMTSQLQSMFQQVGSYRTKTRKMTVAKAMKILREEEAAKLINEEDIKLKAIESVEQNGIVFIDELDKIAKRSDTVGGGDVSREGVQRDLLPLVEGTTVSTKYGMVKSDHILFIASGAFHVAKPSDLIAELQGRLPIRVELSALSVEDFVRILTEPTASLTLQYSALMETEGLTLTFDETGIRRIAEVAWQVNERTENIGARRLYTVMERLLEVVSFEATDKAGETVHVDKAYVDKNLGQLIADEDLARYIL
;
A
#
# COMPACT_ATOMS: atom_id res chain seq x y z
N MET A 1 15.23 -13.97 -22.69
CA MET A 1 15.19 -14.68 -21.40
C MET A 1 15.96 -13.88 -20.36
N MET A 2 15.38 -12.81 -19.80
CA MET A 2 15.96 -12.10 -18.66
C MET A 2 15.44 -12.79 -17.40
N LYS A 3 16.33 -13.47 -16.70
CA LYS A 3 16.08 -13.98 -15.36
C LYS A 3 15.73 -12.77 -14.47
N ALA A 4 14.47 -12.70 -14.06
CA ALA A 4 14.10 -11.83 -12.94
C ALA A 4 15.01 -12.22 -11.77
N ASN A 5 15.94 -11.34 -11.44
CA ASN A 5 16.79 -11.46 -10.27
C ASN A 5 15.91 -11.15 -9.06
N ASN A 6 14.94 -12.03 -8.76
CA ASN A 6 14.30 -12.05 -7.46
C ASN A 6 15.41 -12.40 -6.48
N MET A 7 15.94 -11.39 -5.82
CA MET A 7 16.89 -11.55 -4.73
C MET A 7 16.25 -12.50 -3.72
N VAL A 8 16.76 -13.75 -3.69
CA VAL A 8 16.21 -14.83 -2.90
C VAL A 8 16.69 -14.64 -1.47
N MET A 9 16.06 -13.70 -0.75
CA MET A 9 16.39 -13.41 0.64
C MET A 9 16.19 -14.64 1.50
N THR A 10 17.15 -14.93 2.35
CA THR A 10 17.01 -15.90 3.44
C THR A 10 16.07 -15.35 4.51
N PRO A 11 15.49 -16.17 5.41
CA PRO A 11 14.68 -15.67 6.50
C PRO A 11 15.40 -14.64 7.38
N ARG A 12 16.73 -14.78 7.56
CA ARG A 12 17.52 -13.81 8.33
C ARG A 12 17.62 -12.46 7.64
N GLU A 13 17.85 -12.45 6.34
CA GLU A 13 17.87 -11.21 5.55
C GLU A 13 16.49 -10.53 5.52
N ILE A 14 15.40 -11.30 5.45
CA ILE A 14 14.04 -10.75 5.55
C ILE A 14 13.83 -10.07 6.92
N VAL A 15 14.27 -10.71 8.00
CA VAL A 15 14.19 -10.11 9.36
C VAL A 15 15.02 -8.83 9.42
N GLN A 16 16.25 -8.83 8.90
CA GLN A 16 17.09 -7.63 8.86
C GLN A 16 16.48 -6.48 8.06
N GLU A 17 15.79 -6.76 6.95
CA GLU A 17 15.06 -5.72 6.22
C GLU A 17 13.84 -5.21 7.00
N LEU A 18 13.14 -6.07 7.74
CA LEU A 18 12.05 -5.66 8.62
C LEU A 18 12.57 -4.83 9.81
N ASP A 19 13.76 -5.13 10.34
CA ASP A 19 14.39 -4.41 11.45
C ASP A 19 14.66 -2.94 11.12
N LYS A 20 14.85 -2.59 9.85
CA LYS A 20 15.00 -1.20 9.40
C LYS A 20 13.75 -0.33 9.62
N HIS A 21 12.61 -0.95 9.89
CA HIS A 21 11.31 -0.28 9.97
C HIS A 21 10.54 -0.61 11.25
N ILE A 22 10.81 -1.75 11.86
CA ILE A 22 10.01 -2.30 12.97
C ILE A 22 10.96 -2.66 14.11
N ILE A 23 10.77 -1.98 15.22
CA ILE A 23 11.53 -2.18 16.44
C ILE A 23 10.92 -3.32 17.26
N GLY A 24 11.77 -4.19 17.79
CA GLY A 24 11.33 -5.35 18.57
C GLY A 24 10.50 -6.35 17.76
N GLN A 25 9.60 -7.07 18.39
CA GLN A 25 8.64 -8.02 17.80
C GLN A 25 9.32 -9.16 17.00
N ASP A 26 10.42 -9.70 17.51
CA ASP A 26 11.28 -10.63 16.80
C ASP A 26 10.57 -11.93 16.39
N ASP A 27 9.71 -12.46 17.25
CA ASP A 27 8.94 -13.68 16.95
C ASP A 27 7.97 -13.45 15.79
N ALA A 28 7.30 -12.30 15.74
CA ALA A 28 6.40 -11.96 14.64
C ALA A 28 7.17 -11.78 13.33
N LYS A 29 8.29 -11.04 13.35
CA LYS A 29 9.18 -10.88 12.18
C LYS A 29 9.69 -12.23 11.68
N ARG A 30 10.11 -13.11 12.60
CA ARG A 30 10.57 -14.47 12.28
C ARG A 30 9.48 -15.32 11.65
N ALA A 31 8.25 -15.30 12.21
CA ALA A 31 7.13 -16.06 11.68
C ALA A 31 6.78 -15.65 10.24
N VAL A 32 6.68 -14.35 9.96
CA VAL A 32 6.37 -13.85 8.61
C VAL A 32 7.52 -14.10 7.63
N ALA A 33 8.77 -14.01 8.08
CA ALA A 33 9.94 -14.33 7.25
C ALA A 33 9.96 -15.81 6.84
N ILE A 34 9.61 -16.71 7.76
CA ILE A 34 9.48 -18.16 7.47
C ILE A 34 8.33 -18.40 6.48
N ALA A 35 7.18 -17.74 6.68
CA ALA A 35 6.02 -17.87 5.80
C ALA A 35 6.37 -17.45 4.35
N LEU A 36 7.03 -16.30 4.18
CA LEU A 36 7.50 -15.85 2.87
C LEU A 36 8.51 -16.82 2.24
N ARG A 37 9.46 -17.29 3.04
CA ARG A 37 10.47 -18.26 2.54
C ARG A 37 9.85 -19.59 2.16
N ASN A 38 8.85 -20.07 2.89
CA ASN A 38 8.15 -21.32 2.57
C ASN A 38 7.39 -21.22 1.25
N ARG A 39 6.83 -20.05 0.92
CA ARG A 39 6.25 -19.80 -0.40
C ARG A 39 7.28 -19.98 -1.52
N TRP A 40 8.46 -19.40 -1.38
CA TRP A 40 9.55 -19.60 -2.32
C TRP A 40 10.00 -21.07 -2.41
N ARG A 41 10.12 -21.77 -1.25
CA ARG A 41 10.47 -23.19 -1.20
C ARG A 41 9.46 -24.04 -1.98
N ARG A 42 8.15 -23.76 -1.78
CA ARG A 42 7.06 -24.42 -2.50
C ARG A 42 7.22 -24.29 -4.01
N MET A 43 7.50 -23.11 -4.53
CA MET A 43 7.69 -22.86 -5.96
C MET A 43 8.91 -23.60 -6.56
N LYS A 44 9.84 -24.09 -5.74
CA LYS A 44 11.01 -24.89 -6.15
C LYS A 44 10.76 -26.40 -6.19
N ILE A 45 9.63 -26.84 -5.67
CA ILE A 45 9.24 -28.27 -5.70
C ILE A 45 8.92 -28.65 -7.14
N LYS A 46 9.59 -29.69 -7.62
CA LYS A 46 9.47 -30.16 -9.03
C LYS A 46 8.15 -30.88 -9.27
N ASP A 47 7.69 -31.66 -8.29
CA ASP A 47 6.44 -32.41 -8.37
C ASP A 47 5.25 -31.42 -8.26
N PRO A 48 4.43 -31.25 -9.32
CA PRO A 48 3.31 -30.32 -9.32
C PRO A 48 2.18 -30.77 -8.37
N VAL A 49 1.99 -32.07 -8.16
CA VAL A 49 0.96 -32.59 -7.24
C VAL A 49 1.32 -32.22 -5.82
N LEU A 50 2.53 -32.56 -5.37
CA LEU A 50 3.02 -32.21 -4.04
C LEU A 50 3.06 -30.68 -3.83
N ARG A 51 3.44 -29.93 -4.85
CA ARG A 51 3.46 -28.45 -4.78
C ARG A 51 2.07 -27.87 -4.54
N ASN A 52 1.03 -28.42 -5.15
CA ASN A 52 -0.34 -27.93 -4.99
C ASN A 52 -0.95 -28.31 -3.63
N GLU A 53 -0.53 -29.42 -3.04
CA GLU A 53 -0.95 -29.85 -1.70
C GLU A 53 -0.37 -28.97 -0.56
N ILE A 54 0.72 -28.23 -0.84
CA ILE A 54 1.37 -27.41 0.18
C ILE A 54 0.67 -26.04 0.27
N MET A 55 -0.18 -25.91 1.27
CA MET A 55 -0.87 -24.65 1.57
C MET A 55 -0.01 -23.73 2.46
N PRO A 56 -0.19 -22.39 2.35
CA PRO A 56 0.44 -21.43 3.26
C PRO A 56 0.03 -21.71 4.71
N LYS A 57 0.92 -21.42 5.64
CA LYS A 57 0.60 -21.45 7.06
C LYS A 57 0.19 -20.05 7.48
N ASN A 58 -1.11 -19.84 7.64
CA ASN A 58 -1.66 -18.55 8.03
C ASN A 58 -1.26 -18.19 9.46
N ILE A 59 -1.21 -16.90 9.75
CA ILE A 59 -0.65 -16.34 10.98
C ILE A 59 -1.72 -15.56 11.73
N LEU A 60 -1.84 -15.78 13.03
CA LEU A 60 -2.60 -14.95 13.95
C LEU A 60 -1.63 -14.12 14.80
N MET A 61 -1.66 -12.80 14.63
CA MET A 61 -0.89 -11.84 15.42
C MET A 61 -1.75 -11.31 16.56
N ILE A 62 -1.31 -11.53 17.79
CA ILE A 62 -2.01 -11.15 19.02
C ILE A 62 -1.20 -10.05 19.68
N GLY A 63 -1.83 -8.99 20.15
CA GLY A 63 -1.13 -7.95 20.93
C GLY A 63 -1.79 -6.59 20.84
N PRO A 64 -1.37 -5.62 21.67
CA PRO A 64 -1.96 -4.30 21.78
C PRO A 64 -2.02 -3.55 20.44
N THR A 65 -2.86 -2.51 20.37
CA THR A 65 -2.90 -1.60 19.22
C THR A 65 -1.57 -0.83 19.11
N GLY A 66 -1.14 -0.55 17.87
CA GLY A 66 0.02 0.31 17.62
C GLY A 66 1.40 -0.32 17.86
N VAL A 67 1.50 -1.66 18.06
CA VAL A 67 2.79 -2.36 18.24
C VAL A 67 3.42 -2.85 16.93
N GLY A 68 2.84 -2.49 15.77
CA GLY A 68 3.43 -2.79 14.47
C GLY A 68 2.83 -3.97 13.70
N LYS A 69 1.73 -4.60 14.15
CA LYS A 69 1.09 -5.75 13.48
C LYS A 69 0.86 -5.53 11.98
N THR A 70 0.16 -4.46 11.62
CA THR A 70 -0.12 -4.09 10.23
C THR A 70 1.15 -3.74 9.44
N GLU A 71 2.10 -3.06 10.10
CA GLU A 71 3.34 -2.63 9.45
C GLU A 71 4.21 -3.82 9.07
N ILE A 72 4.31 -4.84 9.93
CA ILE A 72 5.01 -6.09 9.63
C ILE A 72 4.47 -6.72 8.33
N ALA A 73 3.14 -6.86 8.23
CA ALA A 73 2.51 -7.48 7.07
C ALA A 73 2.70 -6.64 5.79
N ARG A 74 2.55 -5.32 5.90
CA ARG A 74 2.75 -4.39 4.77
C ARG A 74 4.19 -4.40 4.26
N ARG A 75 5.18 -4.35 5.16
CA ARG A 75 6.61 -4.42 4.78
C ARG A 75 6.98 -5.76 4.17
N LEU A 76 6.45 -6.86 4.72
CA LEU A 76 6.61 -8.18 4.14
C LEU A 76 6.12 -8.22 2.68
N ALA A 77 4.92 -7.69 2.43
CA ALA A 77 4.33 -7.67 1.09
C ALA A 77 5.16 -6.81 0.13
N ASN A 78 5.67 -5.67 0.57
CA ASN A 78 6.55 -4.81 -0.23
C ASN A 78 7.87 -5.54 -0.59
N LEU A 79 8.49 -6.23 0.37
CA LEU A 79 9.70 -7.03 0.13
C LEU A 79 9.45 -8.15 -0.87
N ALA A 80 8.28 -8.79 -0.77
CA ALA A 80 7.86 -9.85 -1.68
C ALA A 80 7.40 -9.33 -3.04
N LYS A 81 7.17 -8.02 -3.20
CA LYS A 81 6.45 -7.42 -4.34
C LYS A 81 5.11 -8.12 -4.60
N ALA A 82 4.46 -8.54 -3.53
CA ALA A 82 3.22 -9.29 -3.57
C ALA A 82 2.01 -8.35 -3.55
N PRO A 83 0.91 -8.71 -4.22
CA PRO A 83 -0.36 -8.03 -4.02
C PRO A 83 -0.76 -8.09 -2.54
N PHE A 84 -1.13 -6.94 -1.96
CA PHE A 84 -1.43 -6.81 -0.55
C PHE A 84 -2.70 -6.01 -0.33
N ILE A 85 -3.58 -6.54 0.50
CA ILE A 85 -4.75 -5.82 0.99
C ILE A 85 -4.86 -5.91 2.50
N LYS A 86 -5.20 -4.78 3.12
CA LYS A 86 -5.62 -4.71 4.52
C LYS A 86 -7.13 -4.51 4.57
N VAL A 87 -7.80 -5.36 5.34
CA VAL A 87 -9.22 -5.26 5.64
C VAL A 87 -9.46 -5.34 7.13
N GLU A 88 -10.56 -4.76 7.61
CA GLU A 88 -11.00 -4.87 8.99
C GLU A 88 -12.16 -5.86 9.04
N ALA A 89 -12.08 -6.85 9.92
CA ALA A 89 -13.11 -7.90 10.05
C ALA A 89 -14.51 -7.32 10.35
N THR A 90 -14.55 -6.20 11.05
CA THR A 90 -15.78 -5.49 11.42
C THR A 90 -16.52 -4.82 10.27
N LYS A 91 -15.89 -4.68 9.10
CA LYS A 91 -16.53 -4.08 7.89
C LYS A 91 -17.37 -5.07 7.10
N PHE A 92 -17.25 -6.36 7.42
CA PHE A 92 -18.01 -7.40 6.75
C PHE A 92 -19.30 -7.72 7.53
N THR A 93 -20.32 -8.09 6.78
CA THR A 93 -21.60 -8.56 7.31
C THR A 93 -21.86 -9.95 6.78
N GLU A 94 -22.63 -10.74 7.56
CA GLU A 94 -23.06 -12.06 7.15
C GLU A 94 -23.82 -12.01 5.82
N VAL A 95 -23.62 -13.01 4.97
CA VAL A 95 -24.28 -13.12 3.65
C VAL A 95 -25.80 -13.02 3.81
N GLY A 96 -26.41 -12.10 3.04
CA GLY A 96 -27.84 -11.82 3.09
C GLY A 96 -28.25 -10.56 3.86
N TYR A 97 -27.31 -9.92 4.58
CA TYR A 97 -27.51 -8.59 5.19
C TYR A 97 -26.92 -7.48 4.33
N VAL A 98 -27.42 -6.26 4.51
CA VAL A 98 -26.86 -5.08 3.82
C VAL A 98 -25.46 -4.80 4.38
N GLY A 99 -24.44 -5.03 3.57
CA GLY A 99 -23.05 -4.81 3.93
C GLY A 99 -22.10 -5.35 2.86
N ARG A 100 -20.82 -5.36 3.18
CA ARG A 100 -19.77 -5.84 2.28
C ARG A 100 -19.57 -7.34 2.46
N ASP A 101 -19.62 -8.11 1.37
CA ASP A 101 -19.33 -9.53 1.39
C ASP A 101 -17.82 -9.79 1.50
N VAL A 102 -17.44 -10.94 2.02
CA VAL A 102 -16.04 -11.34 2.23
C VAL A 102 -15.31 -11.62 0.91
N ASP A 103 -16.00 -12.02 -0.16
CA ASP A 103 -15.44 -12.27 -1.48
C ASP A 103 -14.87 -10.98 -2.10
N SER A 104 -15.38 -9.81 -1.67
CA SER A 104 -14.83 -8.52 -2.08
C SER A 104 -13.35 -8.37 -1.74
N ILE A 105 -12.83 -9.10 -0.73
CA ILE A 105 -11.40 -9.11 -0.39
C ILE A 105 -10.56 -9.56 -1.58
N ILE A 106 -10.98 -10.66 -2.22
CA ILE A 106 -10.27 -11.23 -3.37
C ILE A 106 -10.46 -10.36 -4.62
N ARG A 107 -11.66 -9.79 -4.81
CA ARG A 107 -11.92 -8.85 -5.91
C ARG A 107 -11.00 -7.62 -5.82
N ASP A 108 -10.93 -7.00 -4.65
CA ASP A 108 -10.07 -5.82 -4.44
C ASP A 108 -8.58 -6.17 -4.52
N LEU A 109 -8.17 -7.34 -3.98
CA LEU A 109 -6.79 -7.80 -4.10
C LEU A 109 -6.39 -8.00 -5.57
N THR A 110 -7.33 -8.49 -6.39
CA THR A 110 -7.12 -8.65 -7.83
C THR A 110 -7.01 -7.31 -8.55
N ASP A 111 -7.84 -6.33 -8.19
CA ASP A 111 -7.73 -4.96 -8.71
C ASP A 111 -6.36 -4.33 -8.41
N ILE A 112 -5.86 -4.53 -7.19
CA ILE A 112 -4.51 -4.08 -6.81
C ILE A 112 -3.45 -4.78 -7.65
N ALA A 113 -3.54 -6.09 -7.84
CA ALA A 113 -2.59 -6.86 -8.63
C ALA A 113 -2.56 -6.43 -10.11
N ILE A 114 -3.73 -6.21 -10.72
CA ILE A 114 -3.84 -5.69 -12.09
C ILE A 114 -3.12 -4.34 -12.21
N LYS A 115 -3.35 -3.44 -11.25
CA LYS A 115 -2.69 -2.14 -11.25
C LYS A 115 -1.17 -2.26 -11.13
N GLN A 116 -0.69 -3.12 -10.22
CA GLN A 116 0.74 -3.38 -10.03
C GLN A 116 1.40 -3.99 -11.26
N GLU A 117 0.78 -4.99 -11.90
CA GLU A 117 1.30 -5.64 -13.11
C GLU A 117 1.31 -4.68 -14.30
N ARG A 118 0.29 -3.82 -14.41
CA ARG A 118 0.24 -2.77 -15.43
C ARG A 118 1.36 -1.76 -15.24
N GLU A 119 1.56 -1.23 -14.05
CA GLU A 119 2.66 -0.31 -13.73
C GLU A 119 4.02 -0.95 -14.03
N PHE A 120 4.19 -2.23 -13.69
CA PHE A 120 5.41 -2.97 -13.98
C PHE A 120 5.62 -3.20 -15.48
N ALA A 121 4.56 -3.51 -16.22
CA ALA A 121 4.61 -3.65 -17.67
C ALA A 121 4.95 -2.31 -18.35
N MET A 122 4.32 -1.21 -17.91
CA MET A 122 4.59 0.14 -18.42
C MET A 122 6.05 0.55 -18.17
N LYS A 123 6.60 0.31 -16.99
CA LYS A 123 8.02 0.57 -16.69
C LYS A 123 8.98 -0.21 -17.58
N LYS A 124 8.63 -1.43 -17.99
CA LYS A 124 9.48 -2.22 -18.91
C LYS A 124 9.55 -1.65 -20.31
N VAL A 125 8.48 -1.02 -20.77
CA VAL A 125 8.38 -0.44 -22.12
C VAL A 125 8.60 1.07 -22.10
N GLU A 126 8.90 1.68 -20.97
CA GLU A 126 9.02 3.14 -20.79
C GLU A 126 9.97 3.77 -21.80
N HIS A 127 11.15 3.17 -22.02
CA HIS A 127 12.13 3.69 -22.97
C HIS A 127 11.62 3.65 -24.44
N LEU A 128 10.94 2.58 -24.82
CA LEU A 128 10.32 2.48 -26.14
C LEU A 128 9.17 3.45 -26.31
N ALA A 129 8.39 3.65 -25.25
CA ALA A 129 7.29 4.60 -25.23
C ALA A 129 7.79 6.06 -25.30
N GLU A 130 8.93 6.36 -24.66
CA GLU A 130 9.57 7.67 -24.74
C GLU A 130 10.05 7.98 -26.16
N ASP A 131 10.76 7.04 -26.80
CA ASP A 131 11.19 7.18 -28.19
C ASP A 131 9.99 7.38 -29.14
N ALA A 132 8.89 6.63 -28.94
CA ALA A 132 7.68 6.77 -29.74
C ALA A 132 6.97 8.12 -29.49
N ALA A 133 6.94 8.61 -28.27
CA ALA A 133 6.38 9.91 -27.92
C ALA A 133 7.21 11.06 -28.53
N GLU A 134 8.56 10.95 -28.46
CA GLU A 134 9.45 11.91 -29.16
C GLU A 134 9.15 11.99 -30.65
N GLU A 135 8.99 10.84 -31.33
CA GLU A 135 8.67 10.80 -32.75
C GLU A 135 7.36 11.51 -33.07
N ARG A 136 6.30 11.31 -32.26
CA ARG A 136 5.02 11.99 -32.43
C ARG A 136 5.13 13.51 -32.24
N ILE A 137 5.91 13.97 -31.25
CA ILE A 137 6.14 15.41 -31.07
C ILE A 137 6.93 15.99 -32.25
N LEU A 138 7.96 15.28 -32.74
CA LEU A 138 8.73 15.70 -33.88
C LEU A 138 7.87 15.76 -35.17
N ASP A 139 6.90 14.86 -35.33
CA ASP A 139 5.96 14.88 -36.46
C ASP A 139 5.04 16.12 -36.43
N VAL A 140 4.69 16.62 -35.24
CA VAL A 140 3.92 17.86 -35.05
C VAL A 140 4.78 19.11 -35.30
N LEU A 141 6.01 19.11 -34.79
CA LEU A 141 6.94 20.26 -34.93
C LEU A 141 7.49 20.39 -36.33
N LEU A 142 7.63 19.28 -37.07
CA LEU A 142 8.18 19.20 -38.43
C LEU A 142 7.19 18.47 -39.36
N PRO A 143 6.06 19.07 -39.66
CA PRO A 143 5.08 18.45 -40.58
C PRO A 143 5.73 18.21 -41.93
N PRO A 144 5.42 17.07 -42.63
CA PRO A 144 5.97 16.77 -43.93
C PRO A 144 5.58 17.86 -44.91
N ALA A 145 6.57 18.33 -45.71
CA ALA A 145 6.35 19.35 -46.71
C ALA A 145 5.28 18.85 -47.73
N ARG A 146 4.25 19.67 -47.98
CA ARG A 146 3.20 19.36 -48.97
C ARG A 146 3.84 19.24 -50.34
N GLY A 147 3.99 18.02 -50.87
CA GLY A 147 4.38 17.79 -52.25
C GLY A 147 5.46 16.75 -52.54
N THR A 148 6.10 16.14 -51.58
CA THR A 148 7.08 15.07 -51.81
C THR A 148 6.50 13.69 -51.49
N LEU A 149 6.11 12.97 -52.56
CA LEU A 149 5.61 11.58 -52.50
C LEU A 149 6.75 10.54 -52.48
N THR A 150 7.82 10.77 -51.76
CA THR A 150 8.84 9.73 -51.58
C THR A 150 8.94 9.38 -50.08
N PRO A 151 8.54 8.15 -49.68
CA PRO A 151 8.76 7.65 -48.30
C PRO A 151 10.25 7.33 -48.13
N GLY A 152 11.07 8.33 -47.76
CA GLY A 152 12.50 8.06 -47.60
C GLY A 152 13.39 9.23 -47.18
N GLU A 153 13.03 10.46 -47.54
CA GLU A 153 13.80 11.66 -47.14
C GLU A 153 13.05 12.46 -46.08
N LYS A 154 12.87 11.87 -44.90
CA LYS A 154 12.62 12.66 -43.70
C LYS A 154 13.89 13.51 -43.49
N ASN A 155 13.74 14.86 -43.44
CA ASN A 155 14.80 15.83 -43.15
C ASN A 155 15.62 15.40 -41.92
N THR A 156 16.54 14.46 -42.10
CA THR A 156 17.24 13.74 -41.03
C THR A 156 18.03 14.69 -40.13
N THR A 157 18.61 15.74 -40.72
CA THR A 157 19.44 16.70 -39.97
C THR A 157 18.60 17.63 -39.10
N ALA A 158 17.49 18.20 -39.64
CA ALA A 158 16.61 19.05 -38.85
C ALA A 158 15.93 18.23 -37.71
N ARG A 159 15.48 17.01 -38.00
CA ARG A 159 14.86 16.12 -37.04
C ARG A 159 15.82 15.72 -35.90
N GLN A 160 17.10 15.51 -36.20
CA GLN A 160 18.13 15.27 -35.21
C GLN A 160 18.41 16.48 -34.31
N VAL A 161 18.41 17.70 -34.89
CA VAL A 161 18.57 18.93 -34.10
C VAL A 161 17.40 19.13 -33.14
N PHE A 162 16.15 19.02 -33.65
CA PHE A 162 14.95 19.16 -32.82
C PHE A 162 14.85 18.07 -31.75
N ARG A 163 15.27 16.83 -32.05
CA ARG A 163 15.34 15.75 -31.07
C ARG A 163 16.33 16.08 -29.96
N LYS A 164 17.51 16.65 -30.29
CA LYS A 164 18.49 17.08 -29.30
C LYS A 164 17.92 18.19 -28.42
N GLN A 165 17.31 19.21 -28.98
CA GLN A 165 16.68 20.31 -28.24
C GLN A 165 15.53 19.83 -27.35
N LEU A 166 14.76 18.84 -27.80
CA LEU A 166 13.68 18.21 -27.01
C LEU A 166 14.24 17.50 -25.79
N ARG A 167 15.33 16.73 -25.95
CA ARG A 167 16.00 16.02 -24.85
C ARG A 167 16.75 16.96 -23.89
N GLU A 168 17.23 18.09 -24.38
CA GLU A 168 17.86 19.14 -23.56
C GLU A 168 16.83 20.05 -22.87
N GLY A 169 15.53 19.88 -23.18
CA GLY A 169 14.43 20.62 -22.58
C GLY A 169 14.20 22.03 -23.11
N GLU A 170 14.95 22.45 -24.15
CA GLU A 170 14.83 23.80 -24.74
C GLU A 170 13.46 24.09 -25.36
N LEU A 171 12.70 23.04 -25.72
CA LEU A 171 11.38 23.14 -26.33
C LEU A 171 10.22 22.97 -25.35
N ASN A 172 10.47 22.79 -24.06
CA ASN A 172 9.50 22.41 -23.07
C ASN A 172 8.30 23.38 -22.94
N ASP A 173 8.53 24.67 -23.12
CA ASP A 173 7.54 25.72 -22.98
C ASP A 173 6.78 26.03 -24.30
N ASN A 174 7.22 25.46 -25.41
CA ASN A 174 6.57 25.64 -26.70
C ASN A 174 5.19 25.01 -26.70
N GLU A 175 4.19 25.73 -27.18
CA GLU A 175 2.83 25.22 -27.34
C GLU A 175 2.70 24.48 -28.65
N ILE A 176 2.16 23.26 -28.58
CA ILE A 176 1.85 22.41 -29.74
C ILE A 176 0.41 21.92 -29.65
N GLU A 177 -0.17 21.64 -30.85
CA GLU A 177 -1.46 20.99 -30.95
C GLU A 177 -1.26 19.51 -31.24
N ILE A 178 -1.71 18.67 -30.31
CA ILE A 178 -1.59 17.21 -30.44
C ILE A 178 -2.95 16.55 -30.40
N GLU A 179 -3.07 15.48 -31.15
CA GLU A 179 -4.19 14.55 -31.02
C GLU A 179 -3.90 13.58 -29.88
N VAL A 180 -4.73 13.64 -28.85
CA VAL A 180 -4.70 12.72 -27.70
C VAL A 180 -5.97 11.90 -27.68
N ALA A 181 -5.89 10.66 -27.22
CA ALA A 181 -7.07 9.84 -27.01
C ALA A 181 -8.04 10.57 -26.07
N ALA A 182 -9.29 10.71 -26.50
CA ALA A 182 -10.31 11.27 -25.62
C ALA A 182 -10.47 10.27 -24.46
N THR A 183 -10.13 10.70 -23.26
CA THR A 183 -10.48 9.94 -22.05
C THR A 183 -11.98 9.67 -22.14
N PRO A 184 -12.45 8.41 -22.10
CA PRO A 184 -13.88 8.14 -22.04
C PRO A 184 -14.40 8.97 -20.85
N VAL A 185 -15.35 9.86 -21.11
CA VAL A 185 -16.07 10.49 -20.00
C VAL A 185 -16.73 9.34 -19.28
N GLY A 186 -16.20 9.01 -18.10
CA GLY A 186 -16.75 7.97 -17.27
C GLY A 186 -18.19 8.35 -16.95
N ILE A 187 -19.13 7.77 -17.68
CA ILE A 187 -20.50 7.72 -17.24
C ILE A 187 -20.45 6.71 -16.09
N GLU A 188 -20.29 7.21 -14.87
CA GLU A 188 -20.57 6.43 -13.67
C GLU A 188 -22.07 6.12 -13.68
N ILE A 189 -22.39 4.98 -14.27
CA ILE A 189 -23.73 4.43 -14.13
C ILE A 189 -23.78 3.87 -12.71
N MET A 190 -24.32 4.62 -11.76
CA MET A 190 -24.64 4.11 -10.44
C MET A 190 -25.75 3.07 -10.60
N ALA A 191 -25.36 1.81 -10.61
CA ALA A 191 -26.30 0.71 -10.62
C ALA A 191 -26.79 0.41 -9.19
N PRO A 192 -28.05 0.06 -9.01
CA PRO A 192 -28.51 -0.52 -7.76
C PRO A 192 -27.77 -1.81 -7.42
N PRO A 193 -27.60 -2.15 -6.13
CA PRO A 193 -26.97 -3.40 -5.71
C PRO A 193 -27.64 -4.61 -6.39
N GLY A 194 -26.82 -5.47 -7.02
CA GLY A 194 -27.30 -6.68 -7.73
C GLY A 194 -27.36 -6.58 -9.26
N MET A 195 -27.05 -5.41 -9.88
CA MET A 195 -27.02 -5.26 -11.34
C MET A 195 -25.62 -4.98 -11.88
N GLU A 196 -24.58 -5.35 -11.14
CA GLU A 196 -23.17 -5.05 -11.44
C GLU A 196 -22.70 -5.69 -12.75
N GLU A 197 -23.14 -6.94 -13.05
CA GLU A 197 -22.77 -7.63 -14.30
C GLU A 197 -23.37 -6.95 -15.54
N MET A 198 -24.62 -6.48 -15.47
CA MET A 198 -25.28 -5.81 -16.57
C MET A 198 -24.65 -4.43 -16.84
N THR A 199 -24.22 -3.75 -15.76
CA THR A 199 -23.55 -2.46 -15.86
C THR A 199 -22.15 -2.61 -16.46
N SER A 200 -21.42 -3.67 -16.11
CA SER A 200 -20.11 -3.97 -16.67
C SER A 200 -20.18 -4.33 -18.17
N GLN A 201 -21.22 -5.07 -18.60
CA GLN A 201 -21.47 -5.36 -20.00
C GLN A 201 -21.83 -4.10 -20.80
N LEU A 202 -22.68 -3.23 -20.26
CA LEU A 202 -22.99 -1.94 -20.88
C LEU A 202 -21.75 -1.04 -20.95
N GLN A 203 -20.94 -0.94 -19.89
CA GLN A 203 -19.68 -0.21 -19.91
C GLN A 203 -18.70 -0.75 -20.94
N SER A 204 -18.58 -2.06 -21.11
CA SER A 204 -17.72 -2.66 -22.13
C SER A 204 -18.20 -2.37 -23.56
N MET A 205 -19.50 -2.38 -23.79
CA MET A 205 -20.08 -1.98 -25.09
C MET A 205 -19.83 -0.48 -25.38
N PHE A 206 -19.99 0.39 -24.41
CA PHE A 206 -19.69 1.82 -24.57
C PHE A 206 -18.19 2.11 -24.76
N GLN A 207 -17.31 1.34 -24.12
CA GLN A 207 -15.86 1.43 -24.34
C GLN A 207 -15.46 1.02 -25.74
N GLN A 208 -16.06 -0.02 -26.32
CA GLN A 208 -15.78 -0.44 -27.70
C GLN A 208 -16.24 0.60 -28.75
N VAL A 209 -17.34 1.29 -28.50
CA VAL A 209 -17.84 2.35 -29.42
C VAL A 209 -17.08 3.67 -29.25
N GLY A 210 -16.48 3.91 -28.07
CA GLY A 210 -15.75 5.15 -27.73
C GLY A 210 -14.26 5.16 -28.09
N SER A 211 -13.68 4.03 -28.51
CA SER A 211 -12.22 3.82 -28.65
C SER A 211 -11.53 4.61 -29.75
N TYR A 212 -12.24 5.36 -30.58
CA TYR A 212 -11.68 6.07 -31.74
C TYR A 212 -11.87 7.59 -31.76
N ARG A 213 -12.28 8.20 -30.63
CA ARG A 213 -12.39 9.66 -30.58
C ARG A 213 -11.08 10.27 -30.08
N THR A 214 -10.29 10.79 -31.00
CA THR A 214 -9.19 11.70 -30.68
C THR A 214 -9.73 13.11 -30.48
N LYS A 215 -9.15 13.85 -29.52
CA LYS A 215 -9.39 15.29 -29.36
C LYS A 215 -8.07 16.02 -29.55
N THR A 216 -8.07 17.00 -30.41
CA THR A 216 -6.95 17.94 -30.54
C THR A 216 -6.92 18.82 -29.29
N ARG A 217 -5.79 18.88 -28.63
CA ARG A 217 -5.55 19.75 -27.47
C ARG A 217 -4.29 20.57 -27.69
N LYS A 218 -4.37 21.85 -27.33
CA LYS A 218 -3.24 22.75 -27.30
C LYS A 218 -2.59 22.70 -25.92
N MET A 219 -1.31 22.39 -25.85
CA MET A 219 -0.56 22.30 -24.60
C MET A 219 0.94 22.43 -24.82
N THR A 220 1.69 22.65 -23.75
CA THR A 220 3.17 22.71 -23.82
C THR A 220 3.78 21.36 -24.15
N VAL A 221 4.94 21.36 -24.79
CA VAL A 221 5.70 20.16 -25.17
C VAL A 221 5.95 19.28 -23.94
N ALA A 222 6.30 19.86 -22.80
CA ALA A 222 6.52 19.10 -21.56
C ALA A 222 5.28 18.31 -21.11
N LYS A 223 4.09 18.91 -21.19
CA LYS A 223 2.82 18.22 -20.87
C LYS A 223 2.46 17.19 -21.92
N ALA A 224 2.67 17.53 -23.19
CA ALA A 224 2.44 16.65 -24.33
C ALA A 224 3.30 15.38 -24.24
N MET A 225 4.60 15.52 -23.93
CA MET A 225 5.53 14.40 -23.75
C MET A 225 5.04 13.42 -22.69
N LYS A 226 4.58 13.93 -21.53
CA LYS A 226 4.07 13.07 -20.46
C LYS A 226 2.85 12.26 -20.90
N ILE A 227 1.87 12.91 -21.53
CA ILE A 227 0.63 12.27 -21.97
C ILE A 227 0.92 11.26 -23.08
N LEU A 228 1.73 11.64 -24.07
CA LEU A 228 2.07 10.77 -25.19
C LEU A 228 2.87 9.55 -24.76
N ARG A 229 3.80 9.71 -23.79
CA ARG A 229 4.54 8.58 -23.21
C ARG A 229 3.60 7.58 -22.53
N GLU A 230 2.61 8.05 -21.78
CA GLU A 230 1.60 7.18 -21.16
C GLU A 230 0.73 6.47 -22.21
N GLU A 231 0.31 7.17 -23.27
CA GLU A 231 -0.44 6.58 -24.39
C GLU A 231 0.36 5.53 -25.15
N GLU A 232 1.62 5.83 -25.50
CA GLU A 232 2.47 4.90 -26.25
C GLU A 232 2.83 3.68 -25.38
N ALA A 233 3.11 3.87 -24.08
CA ALA A 233 3.31 2.77 -23.16
C ALA A 233 2.06 1.87 -23.09
N ALA A 234 0.86 2.45 -23.05
CA ALA A 234 -0.39 1.70 -23.03
C ALA A 234 -0.63 0.88 -24.32
N LYS A 235 -0.14 1.36 -25.48
CA LYS A 235 -0.22 0.61 -26.74
C LYS A 235 0.76 -0.56 -26.82
N LEU A 236 1.89 -0.46 -26.12
CA LEU A 236 2.95 -1.46 -26.13
C LEU A 236 2.72 -2.62 -25.17
N ILE A 237 1.78 -2.47 -24.24
CA ILE A 237 1.45 -3.51 -23.26
C ILE A 237 0.30 -4.40 -23.75
N ASN A 238 0.34 -5.68 -23.37
CA ASN A 238 -0.74 -6.62 -23.64
C ASN A 238 -1.62 -6.78 -22.41
N GLU A 239 -2.85 -6.29 -22.47
CA GLU A 239 -3.80 -6.32 -21.35
C GLU A 239 -4.18 -7.76 -20.94
N GLU A 240 -4.25 -8.70 -21.88
CA GLU A 240 -4.54 -10.12 -21.54
C GLU A 240 -3.37 -10.76 -20.78
N ASP A 241 -2.13 -10.48 -21.17
CA ASP A 241 -0.96 -10.94 -20.43
C ASP A 241 -0.90 -10.34 -19.01
N ILE A 242 -1.31 -9.09 -18.86
CA ILE A 242 -1.40 -8.43 -17.55
C ILE A 242 -2.42 -9.12 -16.67
N LYS A 243 -3.62 -9.40 -17.19
CA LYS A 243 -4.68 -10.11 -16.45
C LYS A 243 -4.21 -11.49 -15.98
N LEU A 244 -3.63 -12.28 -16.88
CA LEU A 244 -3.14 -13.63 -16.54
C LEU A 244 -2.06 -13.59 -15.46
N LYS A 245 -1.08 -12.68 -15.59
CA LYS A 245 0.00 -12.51 -14.60
C LYS A 245 -0.52 -12.00 -13.26
N ALA A 246 -1.48 -11.08 -13.28
CA ALA A 246 -2.08 -10.55 -12.06
C ALA A 246 -2.87 -11.63 -11.31
N ILE A 247 -3.68 -12.43 -12.00
CA ILE A 247 -4.39 -13.57 -11.42
C ILE A 247 -3.38 -14.56 -10.81
N GLU A 248 -2.37 -14.96 -11.56
CA GLU A 248 -1.30 -15.85 -11.06
C GLU A 248 -0.60 -15.23 -9.84
N SER A 249 -0.32 -13.92 -9.88
CA SER A 249 0.32 -13.21 -8.77
C SER A 249 -0.56 -13.18 -7.52
N VAL A 250 -1.88 -12.99 -7.67
CA VAL A 250 -2.82 -13.08 -6.54
C VAL A 250 -2.85 -14.49 -5.98
N GLU A 251 -3.09 -15.48 -6.82
CA GLU A 251 -3.21 -16.88 -6.38
C GLU A 251 -1.96 -17.41 -5.71
N GLN A 252 -0.77 -17.09 -6.24
CA GLN A 252 0.49 -17.67 -5.76
C GLN A 252 1.21 -16.80 -4.72
N ASN A 253 1.01 -15.48 -4.76
CA ASN A 253 1.77 -14.51 -3.96
C ASN A 253 0.90 -13.57 -3.12
N GLY A 254 -0.43 -13.56 -3.29
CA GLY A 254 -1.32 -12.65 -2.58
C GLY A 254 -1.17 -12.72 -1.05
N ILE A 255 -1.27 -11.59 -0.40
CA ILE A 255 -1.26 -11.45 1.07
C ILE A 255 -2.48 -10.65 1.49
N VAL A 256 -3.30 -11.25 2.34
CA VAL A 256 -4.48 -10.63 2.95
C VAL A 256 -4.20 -10.42 4.43
N PHE A 257 -4.29 -9.17 4.88
CA PHE A 257 -4.21 -8.83 6.29
C PHE A 257 -5.60 -8.50 6.82
N ILE A 258 -6.09 -9.31 7.76
CA ILE A 258 -7.40 -9.15 8.41
C ILE A 258 -7.16 -8.56 9.80
N ASP A 259 -7.51 -7.29 9.98
CA ASP A 259 -7.37 -6.60 11.27
C ASP A 259 -8.64 -6.73 12.11
N GLU A 260 -8.51 -6.52 13.42
CA GLU A 260 -9.61 -6.52 14.38
C GLU A 260 -10.42 -7.84 14.42
N LEU A 261 -9.74 -8.99 14.24
CA LEU A 261 -10.41 -10.30 14.27
C LEU A 261 -11.05 -10.59 15.64
N ASP A 262 -10.48 -10.06 16.73
CA ASP A 262 -11.03 -10.17 18.09
C ASP A 262 -12.40 -9.51 18.26
N LYS A 263 -12.75 -8.55 17.41
CA LYS A 263 -14.05 -7.86 17.45
C LYS A 263 -15.23 -8.71 16.93
N ILE A 264 -14.92 -9.69 16.10
CA ILE A 264 -15.91 -10.65 15.59
C ILE A 264 -15.90 -11.98 16.35
N ALA A 265 -15.02 -12.15 17.35
CA ALA A 265 -15.04 -13.29 18.26
C ALA A 265 -16.24 -13.23 19.19
N LYS A 266 -16.73 -14.41 19.61
CA LYS A 266 -17.87 -14.54 20.52
C LYS A 266 -17.53 -13.94 21.89
N ARG A 267 -18.42 -13.10 22.44
CA ARG A 267 -18.26 -12.61 23.81
C ARG A 267 -19.04 -13.51 24.76
N SER A 268 -18.37 -14.00 25.81
CA SER A 268 -18.96 -14.89 26.82
C SER A 268 -20.10 -14.27 27.64
N ASP A 269 -20.25 -12.93 27.63
CA ASP A 269 -21.10 -12.20 28.57
C ASP A 269 -22.37 -11.57 27.96
N THR A 270 -22.62 -11.70 26.66
CA THR A 270 -23.79 -11.09 25.99
C THR A 270 -24.63 -12.11 25.24
N VAL A 271 -25.78 -12.46 25.83
CA VAL A 271 -26.86 -13.18 25.14
C VAL A 271 -27.71 -12.15 24.39
N GLY A 272 -27.42 -11.91 23.11
CA GLY A 272 -28.17 -10.96 22.29
C GLY A 272 -27.94 -11.14 20.80
N GLY A 273 -28.90 -10.77 19.96
CA GLY A 273 -28.92 -11.00 18.52
C GLY A 273 -27.70 -10.45 17.72
N GLY A 274 -26.81 -9.67 18.32
CA GLY A 274 -25.56 -9.21 17.71
C GLY A 274 -24.46 -10.27 17.62
N ASP A 275 -24.54 -11.36 18.41
CA ASP A 275 -23.52 -12.42 18.40
C ASP A 275 -23.67 -13.35 17.19
N VAL A 276 -24.88 -13.55 16.69
CA VAL A 276 -25.15 -14.38 15.50
C VAL A 276 -24.48 -13.77 14.27
N SER A 277 -24.58 -12.46 14.09
CA SER A 277 -23.95 -11.76 12.95
C SER A 277 -22.42 -11.81 12.97
N ARG A 278 -21.78 -11.81 14.16
CA ARG A 278 -20.32 -11.91 14.30
C ARG A 278 -19.80 -13.31 13.97
N GLU A 279 -20.49 -14.34 14.44
CA GLU A 279 -20.17 -15.73 14.10
C GLU A 279 -20.39 -16.00 12.61
N GLY A 280 -21.43 -15.39 12.00
CA GLY A 280 -21.70 -15.45 10.56
C GLY A 280 -20.51 -14.95 9.74
N VAL A 281 -19.93 -13.79 10.09
CA VAL A 281 -18.74 -13.26 9.41
C VAL A 281 -17.55 -14.22 9.51
N GLN A 282 -17.34 -14.89 10.66
CA GLN A 282 -16.27 -15.88 10.77
C GLN A 282 -16.51 -17.09 9.86
N ARG A 283 -17.76 -17.55 9.74
CA ARG A 283 -18.15 -18.65 8.84
C ARG A 283 -17.99 -18.26 7.38
N ASP A 284 -18.27 -17.01 7.01
CA ASP A 284 -18.11 -16.50 5.65
C ASP A 284 -16.61 -16.33 5.28
N LEU A 285 -15.75 -15.98 6.24
CA LEU A 285 -14.30 -15.91 6.04
C LEU A 285 -13.64 -17.30 5.87
N LEU A 286 -14.25 -18.34 6.44
CA LEU A 286 -13.66 -19.67 6.48
C LEU A 286 -13.38 -20.25 5.08
N PRO A 287 -14.30 -20.23 4.09
CA PRO A 287 -14.04 -20.71 2.74
C PRO A 287 -12.85 -20.00 2.08
N LEU A 288 -12.68 -18.68 2.29
CA LEU A 288 -11.56 -17.94 1.74
C LEU A 288 -10.22 -18.42 2.30
N VAL A 289 -10.17 -18.71 3.60
CA VAL A 289 -8.96 -19.15 4.31
C VAL A 289 -8.66 -20.63 4.06
N GLU A 290 -9.70 -21.42 3.78
CA GLU A 290 -9.58 -22.85 3.43
C GLU A 290 -9.18 -23.09 1.98
N GLY A 291 -9.54 -22.20 1.09
CA GLY A 291 -9.36 -22.28 -0.34
C GLY A 291 -10.70 -22.36 -1.05
N THR A 292 -11.01 -21.36 -1.83
CA THR A 292 -12.21 -21.26 -2.66
C THR A 292 -11.89 -20.55 -3.97
N THR A 293 -12.83 -20.60 -4.89
CA THR A 293 -12.72 -19.88 -6.17
C THR A 293 -13.70 -18.72 -6.19
N VAL A 294 -13.20 -17.51 -6.31
CA VAL A 294 -13.98 -16.27 -6.33
C VAL A 294 -14.07 -15.73 -7.75
N SER A 295 -15.30 -15.36 -8.17
CA SER A 295 -15.49 -14.67 -9.46
C SER A 295 -15.12 -13.21 -9.34
N THR A 296 -14.26 -12.76 -10.27
CA THR A 296 -13.86 -11.36 -10.41
C THR A 296 -14.13 -10.87 -11.84
N LYS A 297 -14.13 -9.57 -12.06
CA LYS A 297 -14.29 -9.00 -13.41
C LYS A 297 -13.14 -9.34 -14.39
N TYR A 298 -12.06 -9.95 -13.89
CA TYR A 298 -10.90 -10.37 -14.68
C TYR A 298 -10.85 -11.90 -14.90
N GLY A 299 -11.70 -12.65 -14.22
CA GLY A 299 -11.77 -14.11 -14.25
C GLY A 299 -11.88 -14.71 -12.87
N MET A 300 -11.82 -16.05 -12.83
CA MET A 300 -11.88 -16.81 -11.58
C MET A 300 -10.52 -16.78 -10.88
N VAL A 301 -10.52 -16.57 -9.57
CA VAL A 301 -9.31 -16.49 -8.73
C VAL A 301 -9.45 -17.48 -7.57
N LYS A 302 -8.43 -18.34 -7.40
CA LYS A 302 -8.35 -19.32 -6.31
C LYS A 302 -7.61 -18.75 -5.11
N SER A 303 -8.16 -18.96 -3.91
CA SER A 303 -7.55 -18.46 -2.67
C SER A 303 -6.60 -19.44 -1.97
N ASP A 304 -6.46 -20.68 -2.47
CA ASP A 304 -5.74 -21.80 -1.84
C ASP A 304 -4.31 -21.46 -1.39
N HIS A 305 -3.62 -20.60 -2.13
CA HIS A 305 -2.22 -20.26 -1.84
C HIS A 305 -2.01 -18.80 -1.42
N ILE A 306 -3.09 -18.06 -1.16
CA ILE A 306 -3.05 -16.73 -0.56
C ILE A 306 -2.64 -16.87 0.90
N LEU A 307 -1.72 -16.02 1.37
CA LEU A 307 -1.33 -15.97 2.77
C LEU A 307 -2.27 -15.04 3.54
N PHE A 308 -3.00 -15.59 4.49
CA PHE A 308 -3.82 -14.81 5.40
C PHE A 308 -3.04 -14.54 6.70
N ILE A 309 -2.96 -13.27 7.07
CA ILE A 309 -2.40 -12.81 8.33
C ILE A 309 -3.53 -12.09 9.07
N ALA A 310 -4.04 -12.71 10.10
CA ALA A 310 -5.07 -12.12 10.93
C ALA A 310 -4.44 -11.42 12.14
N SER A 311 -5.08 -10.38 12.64
CA SER A 311 -4.63 -9.66 13.82
C SER A 311 -5.78 -9.26 14.74
N GLY A 312 -5.49 -9.19 16.02
CA GLY A 312 -6.41 -8.71 17.05
C GLY A 312 -5.69 -8.33 18.33
N ALA A 313 -6.33 -7.51 19.14
CA ALA A 313 -5.80 -7.16 20.45
C ALA A 313 -6.04 -8.29 21.48
N PHE A 314 -7.17 -8.97 21.37
CA PHE A 314 -7.60 -10.06 22.26
C PHE A 314 -7.55 -9.73 23.76
N HIS A 315 -7.90 -8.47 24.10
CA HIS A 315 -7.97 -8.03 25.51
C HIS A 315 -9.24 -8.54 26.19
N VAL A 316 -10.38 -8.53 25.50
CA VAL A 316 -11.69 -8.93 26.02
C VAL A 316 -12.03 -10.34 25.55
N ALA A 317 -11.89 -10.60 24.24
CA ALA A 317 -12.03 -11.92 23.65
C ALA A 317 -10.68 -12.66 23.69
N LYS A 318 -10.73 -13.98 23.71
CA LYS A 318 -9.54 -14.86 23.60
C LYS A 318 -9.48 -15.46 22.18
N PRO A 319 -8.31 -15.88 21.70
CA PRO A 319 -8.23 -16.65 20.46
C PRO A 319 -9.09 -17.93 20.44
N SER A 320 -9.37 -18.50 21.61
CA SER A 320 -10.28 -19.64 21.79
C SER A 320 -11.75 -19.32 21.58
N ASP A 321 -12.12 -18.05 21.53
CA ASP A 321 -13.50 -17.60 21.31
C ASP A 321 -13.85 -17.46 19.81
N LEU A 322 -12.86 -17.63 18.95
CA LEU A 322 -13.07 -17.85 17.51
C LEU A 322 -13.68 -19.24 17.28
N ILE A 323 -14.41 -19.41 16.17
CA ILE A 323 -14.92 -20.75 15.81
C ILE A 323 -13.75 -21.73 15.60
N ALA A 324 -13.93 -22.97 16.00
CA ALA A 324 -12.86 -24.00 16.04
C ALA A 324 -12.20 -24.20 14.68
N GLU A 325 -12.99 -24.15 13.63
CA GLU A 325 -12.54 -24.32 12.25
C GLU A 325 -11.55 -23.20 11.86
N LEU A 326 -11.89 -21.93 12.16
CA LEU A 326 -11.01 -20.78 11.87
C LEU A 326 -9.73 -20.83 12.71
N GLN A 327 -9.82 -21.27 13.98
CA GLN A 327 -8.63 -21.48 14.81
C GLN A 327 -7.66 -22.48 14.17
N GLY A 328 -8.18 -23.58 13.60
CA GLY A 328 -7.40 -24.60 12.92
C GLY A 328 -6.71 -24.10 11.65
N ARG A 329 -7.27 -23.08 11.00
CA ARG A 329 -6.73 -22.46 9.78
C ARG A 329 -5.74 -21.33 10.04
N LEU A 330 -5.55 -20.93 11.30
CA LEU A 330 -4.55 -19.97 11.77
C LEU A 330 -3.54 -20.68 12.71
N PRO A 331 -2.74 -21.63 12.20
CA PRO A 331 -1.91 -22.49 13.03
C PRO A 331 -0.70 -21.80 13.66
N ILE A 332 -0.24 -20.70 13.08
CA ILE A 332 0.88 -19.92 13.61
C ILE A 332 0.30 -18.79 14.44
N ARG A 333 0.57 -18.82 15.75
CA ARG A 333 0.18 -17.75 16.68
C ARG A 333 1.42 -17.06 17.17
N VAL A 334 1.45 -15.73 17.07
CA VAL A 334 2.55 -14.90 17.56
C VAL A 334 2.00 -13.78 18.43
N GLU A 335 2.61 -13.59 19.59
CA GLU A 335 2.28 -12.51 20.51
C GLU A 335 3.26 -11.36 20.30
N LEU A 336 2.70 -10.16 20.13
CA LEU A 336 3.45 -8.92 20.07
C LEU A 336 3.38 -8.23 21.44
N SER A 337 4.54 -7.91 21.97
CA SER A 337 4.66 -7.25 23.27
C SER A 337 4.27 -5.77 23.19
N ALA A 338 3.77 -5.25 24.30
CA ALA A 338 3.64 -3.80 24.48
C ALA A 338 5.03 -3.14 24.38
N LEU A 339 5.06 -1.92 23.84
CA LEU A 339 6.30 -1.19 23.64
C LEU A 339 6.80 -0.59 24.95
N SER A 340 8.08 -0.77 25.24
CA SER A 340 8.80 -0.14 26.37
C SER A 340 9.25 1.28 26.03
N VAL A 341 9.75 2.02 27.02
CA VAL A 341 10.37 3.35 26.78
C VAL A 341 11.56 3.23 25.83
N GLU A 342 12.36 2.19 26.01
CA GLU A 342 13.51 1.91 25.14
C GLU A 342 13.09 1.64 23.69
N ASP A 343 11.98 0.92 23.48
CA ASP A 343 11.42 0.71 22.15
C ASP A 343 10.96 2.04 21.52
N PHE A 344 10.33 2.92 22.30
CA PHE A 344 9.95 4.25 21.81
C PHE A 344 11.17 5.11 21.42
N VAL A 345 12.25 5.09 22.21
CA VAL A 345 13.52 5.76 21.87
C VAL A 345 14.04 5.23 20.55
N ARG A 346 14.07 3.92 20.39
CA ARG A 346 14.51 3.27 19.15
C ARG A 346 13.62 3.61 17.95
N ILE A 347 12.29 3.65 18.14
CA ILE A 347 11.33 4.04 17.08
C ILE A 347 11.56 5.49 16.64
N LEU A 348 11.97 6.38 17.55
CA LEU A 348 12.27 7.77 17.22
C LEU A 348 13.60 7.95 16.47
N THR A 349 14.52 6.98 16.53
CA THR A 349 15.92 7.14 16.06
C THR A 349 16.34 6.16 14.99
N GLU A 350 16.04 4.87 15.11
CA GLU A 350 16.61 3.80 14.28
C GLU A 350 15.96 3.65 12.87
N PRO A 351 14.63 3.79 12.70
CA PRO A 351 14.02 3.62 11.39
C PRO A 351 14.55 4.61 10.36
N THR A 352 14.73 4.16 9.12
CA THR A 352 15.23 4.99 8.01
C THR A 352 14.40 6.25 7.75
N ALA A 353 13.15 6.25 8.18
CA ALA A 353 12.24 7.40 8.17
C ALA A 353 11.67 7.60 9.57
N SER A 354 12.56 7.80 10.56
CA SER A 354 12.16 8.07 11.94
C SER A 354 11.35 9.36 12.05
N LEU A 355 10.50 9.49 13.06
CA LEU A 355 9.68 10.70 13.25
C LEU A 355 10.55 11.95 13.43
N THR A 356 11.62 11.86 14.18
CA THR A 356 12.57 12.97 14.36
C THR A 356 13.12 13.47 13.03
N LEU A 357 13.53 12.55 12.13
CA LEU A 357 14.02 12.90 10.81
C LEU A 357 12.91 13.51 9.92
N GLN A 358 11.68 12.98 10.00
CA GLN A 358 10.55 13.52 9.23
C GLN A 358 10.25 14.98 9.62
N TYR A 359 10.16 15.28 10.92
CA TYR A 359 9.90 16.66 11.36
C TYR A 359 11.08 17.59 11.09
N SER A 360 12.33 17.13 11.24
CA SER A 360 13.49 17.93 10.86
C SER A 360 13.46 18.30 9.37
N ALA A 361 13.17 17.33 8.49
CA ALA A 361 13.05 17.57 7.05
C ALA A 361 11.88 18.51 6.69
N LEU A 362 10.76 18.42 7.40
CA LEU A 362 9.62 19.34 7.20
C LEU A 362 10.02 20.78 7.57
N MET A 363 10.67 21.00 8.71
CA MET A 363 11.09 22.34 9.14
C MET A 363 12.19 22.91 8.22
N GLU A 364 13.06 22.06 7.70
CA GLU A 364 14.08 22.46 6.74
C GLU A 364 13.52 23.07 5.46
N THR A 365 12.32 22.65 5.01
CA THR A 365 11.65 23.27 3.84
C THR A 365 11.30 24.72 4.04
N GLU A 366 11.12 25.17 5.28
CA GLU A 366 10.88 26.58 5.67
C GLU A 366 12.16 27.31 6.10
N GLY A 367 13.31 26.64 5.96
CA GLY A 367 14.60 27.20 6.35
C GLY A 367 14.90 27.16 7.86
N LEU A 368 14.09 26.47 8.66
CA LEU A 368 14.26 26.30 10.09
C LEU A 368 15.01 24.99 10.38
N THR A 369 16.09 25.05 11.14
CA THR A 369 16.84 23.83 11.55
C THR A 369 16.27 23.29 12.86
N LEU A 370 15.70 22.07 12.83
CA LEU A 370 15.19 21.37 14.00
C LEU A 370 16.12 20.24 14.38
N THR A 371 16.62 20.24 15.61
CA THR A 371 17.53 19.20 16.14
C THR A 371 16.99 18.59 17.42
N PHE A 372 17.22 17.29 17.60
CA PHE A 372 16.84 16.54 18.79
C PHE A 372 18.08 15.97 19.45
N ASP A 373 18.24 16.17 20.76
CA ASP A 373 19.28 15.49 21.50
C ASP A 373 18.78 14.20 22.17
N GLU A 374 19.69 13.41 22.72
CA GLU A 374 19.36 12.16 23.38
C GLU A 374 18.42 12.35 24.59
N THR A 375 18.56 13.49 25.30
CA THR A 375 17.74 13.79 26.50
C THR A 375 16.33 14.16 26.11
N GLY A 376 16.15 14.91 25.02
CA GLY A 376 14.86 15.25 24.44
C GLY A 376 14.15 14.02 23.89
N ILE A 377 14.83 13.20 23.08
CA ILE A 377 14.30 11.94 22.54
C ILE A 377 13.82 11.01 23.65
N ARG A 378 14.66 10.80 24.68
CA ARG A 378 14.30 9.97 25.81
C ARG A 378 13.09 10.52 26.55
N ARG A 379 13.03 11.84 26.73
CA ARG A 379 11.90 12.49 27.41
C ARG A 379 10.60 12.38 26.62
N ILE A 380 10.63 12.53 25.30
CA ILE A 380 9.48 12.31 24.41
C ILE A 380 8.98 10.85 24.56
N ALA A 381 9.90 9.88 24.56
CA ALA A 381 9.57 8.47 24.71
C ALA A 381 8.92 8.17 26.07
N GLU A 382 9.47 8.74 27.17
CA GLU A 382 8.90 8.62 28.53
C GLU A 382 7.48 9.20 28.61
N VAL A 383 7.26 10.38 28.01
CA VAL A 383 5.94 11.02 27.99
C VAL A 383 4.94 10.17 27.22
N ALA A 384 5.30 9.70 26.03
CA ALA A 384 4.43 8.85 25.22
C ALA A 384 4.06 7.54 25.93
N TRP A 385 5.04 6.93 26.61
CA TRP A 385 4.82 5.73 27.40
C TRP A 385 3.91 6.01 28.61
N GLN A 386 4.18 7.07 29.37
CA GLN A 386 3.36 7.44 30.53
C GLN A 386 1.91 7.72 30.17
N VAL A 387 1.67 8.41 29.05
CA VAL A 387 0.30 8.68 28.58
C VAL A 387 -0.39 7.38 28.16
N ASN A 388 0.30 6.45 27.49
CA ASN A 388 -0.24 5.14 27.15
C ASN A 388 -0.60 4.30 28.38
N GLU A 389 0.17 4.39 29.47
CA GLU A 389 -0.12 3.70 30.72
C GLU A 389 -1.32 4.28 31.48
N ARG A 390 -1.55 5.58 31.36
CA ARG A 390 -2.61 6.30 32.08
C ARG A 390 -3.93 6.41 31.31
N THR A 391 -3.86 6.29 29.97
CA THR A 391 -5.01 6.41 29.09
C THR A 391 -5.20 5.13 28.27
N GLU A 392 -5.89 5.21 27.15
CA GLU A 392 -5.95 4.10 26.18
C GLU A 392 -4.59 3.88 25.53
N ASN A 393 -4.06 2.65 25.63
CA ASN A 393 -2.78 2.30 25.00
C ASN A 393 -2.92 2.14 23.50
N ILE A 394 -2.47 3.15 22.75
CA ILE A 394 -2.42 3.14 21.28
C ILE A 394 -1.02 2.85 20.72
N GLY A 395 -0.10 2.41 21.57
CA GLY A 395 1.26 2.04 21.19
C GLY A 395 2.05 3.18 20.55
N ALA A 396 2.81 2.88 19.52
CA ALA A 396 3.66 3.85 18.82
C ALA A 396 2.88 5.01 18.17
N ARG A 397 1.57 4.88 17.95
CA ARG A 397 0.74 6.00 17.46
C ARG A 397 0.77 7.19 18.42
N ARG A 398 0.99 6.95 19.72
CA ARG A 398 1.13 8.01 20.72
C ARG A 398 2.30 8.94 20.44
N LEU A 399 3.35 8.45 19.82
CA LEU A 399 4.49 9.30 19.44
C LEU A 399 4.08 10.40 18.44
N TYR A 400 3.17 10.10 17.50
CA TYR A 400 2.68 11.12 16.56
C TYR A 400 1.92 12.22 17.30
N THR A 401 0.99 11.87 18.19
CA THR A 401 0.21 12.87 18.93
C THR A 401 1.09 13.72 19.84
N VAL A 402 2.07 13.09 20.50
CA VAL A 402 3.04 13.77 21.36
C VAL A 402 3.93 14.71 20.54
N MET A 403 4.43 14.28 19.39
CA MET A 403 5.28 15.09 18.50
C MET A 403 4.52 16.28 17.91
N GLU A 404 3.29 16.06 17.42
CA GLU A 404 2.44 17.14 16.90
C GLU A 404 2.22 18.22 17.97
N ARG A 405 1.91 17.83 19.21
CA ARG A 405 1.70 18.78 20.29
C ARG A 405 2.98 19.49 20.71
N LEU A 406 4.10 18.75 20.78
CA LEU A 406 5.41 19.30 21.14
C LEU A 406 5.86 20.38 20.17
N LEU A 407 5.61 20.19 18.89
CA LEU A 407 6.11 21.03 17.81
C LEU A 407 5.07 22.00 17.25
N GLU A 408 3.86 22.05 17.81
CA GLU A 408 2.75 22.88 17.34
C GLU A 408 3.15 24.35 17.14
N VAL A 409 3.77 24.95 18.15
CA VAL A 409 4.20 26.37 18.11
C VAL A 409 5.32 26.57 17.09
N VAL A 410 6.31 25.67 17.07
CA VAL A 410 7.43 25.74 16.13
C VAL A 410 6.96 25.59 14.69
N SER A 411 6.06 24.65 14.44
CA SER A 411 5.49 24.43 13.09
C SER A 411 4.68 25.63 12.62
N PHE A 412 3.93 26.30 13.53
CA PHE A 412 3.16 27.50 13.19
C PHE A 412 4.04 28.70 12.86
N GLU A 413 5.16 28.86 13.60
CA GLU A 413 6.07 30.00 13.47
C GLU A 413 7.25 29.73 12.52
N ALA A 414 7.33 28.55 11.88
CA ALA A 414 8.49 28.10 11.11
C ALA A 414 8.91 29.09 10.00
N THR A 415 7.92 29.64 9.27
CA THR A 415 8.14 30.65 8.21
C THR A 415 8.77 31.94 8.74
N ASP A 416 8.40 32.35 9.96
CA ASP A 416 8.88 33.59 10.57
C ASP A 416 10.30 33.41 11.18
N LYS A 417 10.71 32.17 11.41
CA LYS A 417 11.97 31.79 12.05
C LYS A 417 12.98 31.19 11.07
N ALA A 418 12.87 31.51 9.78
CA ALA A 418 13.81 31.03 8.77
C ALA A 418 15.25 31.44 9.13
N GLY A 419 16.19 30.47 9.11
CA GLY A 419 17.60 30.64 9.50
C GLY A 419 17.88 30.44 11.00
N GLU A 420 16.87 30.19 11.82
CA GLU A 420 17.07 29.86 13.24
C GLU A 420 17.24 28.34 13.44
N THR A 421 17.78 27.98 14.60
CA THR A 421 17.91 26.59 15.04
C THR A 421 17.11 26.39 16.32
N VAL A 422 16.18 25.44 16.30
CA VAL A 422 15.44 24.98 17.48
C VAL A 422 16.05 23.67 17.97
N HIS A 423 16.44 23.66 19.24
CA HIS A 423 17.02 22.48 19.90
C HIS A 423 16.03 21.87 20.87
N VAL A 424 15.64 20.63 20.61
CA VAL A 424 14.68 19.89 21.43
C VAL A 424 15.46 19.04 22.43
N ASP A 425 15.64 19.56 23.62
CA ASP A 425 16.21 18.90 24.80
C ASP A 425 15.10 18.53 25.82
N LYS A 426 15.47 17.91 26.90
CA LYS A 426 14.55 17.57 28.00
C LYS A 426 13.78 18.81 28.53
N ALA A 427 14.47 19.94 28.67
CA ALA A 427 13.86 21.15 29.21
C ALA A 427 12.79 21.71 28.25
N TYR A 428 13.04 21.66 26.94
CA TYR A 428 12.09 22.01 25.90
C TYR A 428 10.84 21.13 25.96
N VAL A 429 11.01 19.80 26.09
CA VAL A 429 9.91 18.84 26.18
C VAL A 429 9.07 19.10 27.43
N ASP A 430 9.72 19.24 28.59
CA ASP A 430 9.03 19.49 29.88
C ASP A 430 8.29 20.84 29.87
N LYS A 431 8.83 21.87 29.23
CA LYS A 431 8.17 23.17 29.09
C LYS A 431 6.88 23.10 28.26
N ASN A 432 6.92 22.37 27.14
CA ASN A 432 5.79 22.36 26.18
C ASN A 432 4.75 21.28 26.50
N LEU A 433 5.15 20.17 27.16
CA LEU A 433 4.28 19.04 27.50
C LEU A 433 4.01 18.88 29.01
N GLY A 434 4.69 19.65 29.86
CA GLY A 434 4.62 19.46 31.32
C GLY A 434 3.21 19.58 31.90
N GLN A 435 2.39 20.48 31.41
CA GLN A 435 0.99 20.64 31.84
C GLN A 435 0.12 19.44 31.41
N LEU A 436 0.36 18.90 30.22
CA LEU A 436 -0.34 17.72 29.71
C LEU A 436 0.00 16.44 30.49
N ILE A 437 1.24 16.34 30.99
CA ILE A 437 1.68 15.20 31.80
C ILE A 437 1.05 15.27 33.20
N ALA A 438 0.81 16.46 33.73
CA ALA A 438 0.28 16.66 35.05
C ALA A 438 -1.24 16.47 35.15
N ASP A 439 -1.98 16.71 34.07
CA ASP A 439 -3.44 16.68 34.01
C ASP A 439 -3.96 15.52 33.15
N GLU A 440 -4.53 14.48 33.80
CA GLU A 440 -5.08 13.31 33.11
C GLU A 440 -6.25 13.62 32.17
N ASP A 441 -7.10 14.57 32.56
CA ASP A 441 -8.26 14.94 31.74
C ASP A 441 -7.81 15.68 30.48
N LEU A 442 -6.85 16.59 30.61
CA LEU A 442 -6.21 17.25 29.47
C LEU A 442 -5.48 16.25 28.54
N ALA A 443 -4.79 15.27 29.11
CA ALA A 443 -4.12 14.23 28.33
C ALA A 443 -5.10 13.38 27.51
N ARG A 444 -6.29 13.07 28.04
CA ARG A 444 -7.35 12.35 27.33
C ARG A 444 -7.99 13.14 26.18
N TYR A 445 -8.06 14.45 26.32
CA TYR A 445 -8.70 15.30 25.29
C TYR A 445 -7.74 15.76 24.19
N ILE A 446 -6.45 15.88 24.47
CA ILE A 446 -5.48 16.52 23.58
C ILE A 446 -4.51 15.49 22.95
N LEU A 447 -4.24 14.41 23.61
CA LEU A 447 -3.34 13.33 23.18
C LEU A 447 -4.10 12.05 22.91
#